data_93e1ed1cf25d829da10a383e21d398b1
#
_entry.id   93e1ed1cf25d829da10a383e21d398b1
#
_cell.length_a   1.000
_cell.length_b   1.000
_cell.length_c   1.000
_cell.angle_alpha   90.00
_cell.angle_beta   90.00
_cell.angle_gamma   90.00
#
_symmetry.space_group_name_H-M   'P 1'
#
loop_
_entity.id
_entity.type
_entity.pdbx_description
1 polymer ?
#
loop_
_entity_poly.entity_id
_entity_poly.type
_entity_poly.pdbx_seq_one_letter_code
_entity_poly.pdbx_strand_id
1 'polypeptide(L)'
;MKAIFKYLKEIKDTAKYMLQGLEVTFDHMRRRPVTIQYPYEKLIPSERYRGRIHFEMDKCIACEVCVRVCPINLPVVDWVMNKEAKKKELRNYSIDFGACIFCGNCVEYCPTNCLSMTEEYELSTFDRHSLNYDNVALGRLPTSVTSDPSVRAMRELAYLCLLYTSPSPRDKRQSRMPSSA
;
A
#
# COMPACT_ATOMS: atom_id res chain seq x y z
N MET A 1 -26.85 31.22 48.53
CA MET A 1 -27.62 30.29 47.69
C MET A 1 -27.11 30.19 46.26
N LYS A 2 -26.82 31.27 45.51
CA LYS A 2 -26.35 31.21 44.11
C LYS A 2 -25.04 30.43 43.91
N ALA A 3 -24.08 30.49 44.84
CA ALA A 3 -22.80 29.78 44.76
C ALA A 3 -22.97 28.25 44.87
N ILE A 4 -23.87 27.79 45.72
CA ILE A 4 -24.15 26.36 45.90
C ILE A 4 -24.79 25.78 44.61
N PHE A 5 -25.72 26.49 43.99
CA PHE A 5 -26.34 26.09 42.74
C PHE A 5 -25.33 26.00 41.59
N LYS A 6 -24.39 26.96 41.53
CA LYS A 6 -23.29 26.91 40.54
C LYS A 6 -22.43 25.69 40.74
N TYR A 7 -22.04 25.40 41.97
CA TYR A 7 -21.21 24.23 42.30
C TYR A 7 -21.89 22.89 41.96
N LEU A 8 -23.18 22.77 42.32
CA LEU A 8 -23.97 21.58 42.00
C LEU A 8 -24.11 21.37 40.47
N LYS A 9 -24.25 22.46 39.70
CA LYS A 9 -24.29 22.41 38.25
C LYS A 9 -22.94 21.93 37.68
N GLU A 10 -21.83 22.45 38.18
CA GLU A 10 -20.48 22.03 37.75
C GLU A 10 -20.22 20.54 38.04
N ILE A 11 -20.64 20.03 39.20
CA ILE A 11 -20.58 18.60 39.55
C ILE A 11 -21.39 17.78 38.56
N LYS A 12 -22.63 18.19 38.27
CA LYS A 12 -23.48 17.49 37.32
C LYS A 12 -22.91 17.45 35.92
N ASP A 13 -22.35 18.56 35.44
CA ASP A 13 -21.74 18.64 34.11
C ASP A 13 -20.48 17.75 34.05
N THR A 14 -19.66 17.78 35.10
CA THR A 14 -18.48 16.91 35.20
C THR A 14 -18.86 15.41 35.21
N ALA A 15 -19.85 15.04 36.01
CA ALA A 15 -20.34 13.65 36.04
C ALA A 15 -20.90 13.21 34.69
N LYS A 16 -21.60 14.10 33.97
CA LYS A 16 -22.10 13.83 32.64
C LYS A 16 -20.93 13.54 31.64
N TYR A 17 -19.87 14.35 31.66
CA TYR A 17 -18.71 14.11 30.78
C TYR A 17 -17.99 12.81 31.11
N MET A 18 -17.87 12.45 32.39
CA MET A 18 -17.30 11.16 32.79
C MET A 18 -18.15 10.00 32.29
N LEU A 19 -19.46 10.08 32.42
CA LEU A 19 -20.37 9.04 31.93
C LEU A 19 -20.33 8.92 30.40
N GLN A 20 -20.25 10.01 29.68
CA GLN A 20 -20.09 9.98 28.21
C GLN A 20 -18.78 9.28 27.79
N GLY A 21 -17.69 9.51 28.52
CA GLY A 21 -16.44 8.79 28.27
C GLY A 21 -16.56 7.27 28.49
N LEU A 22 -17.25 6.87 29.56
CA LEU A 22 -17.54 5.46 29.85
C LEU A 22 -18.45 4.83 28.79
N GLU A 23 -19.48 5.54 28.34
CA GLU A 23 -20.40 5.09 27.28
C GLU A 23 -19.64 4.78 25.98
N VAL A 24 -18.76 5.70 25.54
CA VAL A 24 -17.93 5.49 24.33
C VAL A 24 -17.02 4.27 24.48
N THR A 25 -16.38 4.12 25.65
CA THR A 25 -15.50 2.97 25.93
C THR A 25 -16.28 1.66 25.91
N PHE A 26 -17.46 1.65 26.52
CA PHE A 26 -18.34 0.48 26.56
C PHE A 26 -18.84 0.09 25.16
N ASP A 27 -19.21 1.07 24.34
CA ASP A 27 -19.58 0.83 22.96
C ASP A 27 -18.45 0.22 22.15
N HIS A 28 -17.22 0.70 22.33
CA HIS A 28 -16.05 0.11 21.67
C HIS A 28 -15.75 -1.32 22.14
N MET A 29 -15.97 -1.62 23.41
CA MET A 29 -15.80 -2.97 23.95
C MET A 29 -16.80 -3.98 23.32
N ARG A 30 -17.97 -3.53 22.93
CA ARG A 30 -19.02 -4.38 22.30
C ARG A 30 -18.84 -4.52 20.79
N ARG A 31 -18.05 -3.69 20.14
CA ARG A 31 -17.78 -3.75 18.70
C ARG A 31 -16.82 -4.88 18.37
N ARG A 32 -16.90 -5.38 17.14
CA ARG A 32 -15.90 -6.31 16.64
C ARG A 32 -14.53 -5.63 16.59
N PRO A 33 -13.43 -6.33 16.93
CA PRO A 33 -12.09 -5.78 16.85
C PRO A 33 -11.77 -5.37 15.42
N VAL A 34 -11.12 -4.22 15.23
CA VAL A 34 -10.68 -3.69 13.92
C VAL A 34 -9.26 -4.16 13.62
N THR A 35 -8.57 -4.71 14.61
CA THR A 35 -7.19 -5.18 14.48
C THR A 35 -7.11 -6.47 13.68
N ILE A 36 -6.10 -6.57 12.81
CA ILE A 36 -5.78 -7.75 12.02
C ILE A 36 -4.65 -8.50 12.73
N GLN A 37 -4.79 -9.81 12.85
CA GLN A 37 -3.82 -10.69 13.46
C GLN A 37 -2.72 -11.09 12.46
N TYR A 38 -1.95 -10.10 11.96
CA TYR A 38 -0.80 -10.38 11.11
C TYR A 38 0.27 -11.19 11.89
N PRO A 39 0.88 -12.26 11.32
CA PRO A 39 0.81 -12.71 9.93
C PRO A 39 -0.30 -13.71 9.61
N TYR A 40 -1.10 -14.16 10.59
CA TYR A 40 -2.13 -15.18 10.39
C TYR A 40 -3.32 -14.68 9.58
N GLU A 41 -3.60 -13.39 9.67
CA GLU A 41 -4.62 -12.71 8.91
C GLU A 41 -3.97 -11.62 8.07
N LYS A 42 -4.21 -11.61 6.77
CA LYS A 42 -3.71 -10.58 5.84
C LYS A 42 -4.86 -9.92 5.10
N LEU A 43 -4.72 -8.62 4.87
CA LEU A 43 -5.61 -7.90 3.96
C LEU A 43 -5.31 -8.27 2.53
N ILE A 44 -6.36 -8.46 1.74
CA ILE A 44 -6.24 -8.55 0.29
C ILE A 44 -5.99 -7.13 -0.24
N PRO A 45 -4.84 -6.88 -0.88
CA PRO A 45 -4.57 -5.59 -1.47
C PRO A 45 -5.59 -5.24 -2.56
N SER A 46 -5.79 -3.95 -2.81
CA SER A 46 -6.66 -3.50 -3.90
C SER A 46 -6.01 -3.79 -5.26
N GLU A 47 -6.83 -3.87 -6.32
CA GLU A 47 -6.35 -4.11 -7.70
C GLU A 47 -5.32 -3.07 -8.18
N ARG A 48 -5.34 -1.86 -7.60
CA ARG A 48 -4.40 -0.78 -7.91
C ARG A 48 -3.22 -0.71 -6.94
N TYR A 49 -2.98 -1.77 -6.18
CA TYR A 49 -1.87 -1.82 -5.25
C TYR A 49 -0.53 -1.85 -5.99
N ARG A 50 0.43 -1.09 -5.50
CA ARG A 50 1.78 -1.01 -6.06
C ARG A 50 2.76 -1.81 -5.20
N GLY A 51 2.73 -3.12 -5.36
CA GLY A 51 3.68 -4.01 -4.70
C GLY A 51 4.92 -4.30 -5.57
N ARG A 52 5.49 -5.48 -5.42
CA ARG A 52 6.67 -5.90 -6.17
C ARG A 52 6.41 -5.87 -7.67
N ILE A 53 7.37 -5.38 -8.44
CA ILE A 53 7.31 -5.41 -9.89
C ILE A 53 7.61 -6.85 -10.35
N HIS A 54 6.74 -7.40 -11.19
CA HIS A 54 6.95 -8.64 -11.92
C HIS A 54 7.40 -8.34 -13.35
N PHE A 55 8.34 -9.13 -13.87
CA PHE A 55 8.92 -8.93 -15.18
C PHE A 55 8.83 -10.20 -16.04
N GLU A 56 8.28 -10.06 -17.25
CA GLU A 56 8.20 -11.13 -18.25
C GLU A 56 9.29 -10.91 -19.33
N MET A 57 10.33 -11.74 -19.29
CA MET A 57 11.48 -11.59 -20.17
C MET A 57 11.13 -11.76 -21.65
N ASP A 58 10.22 -12.69 -21.98
CA ASP A 58 9.84 -13.03 -23.35
C ASP A 58 9.15 -11.87 -24.09
N LYS A 59 8.50 -10.97 -23.35
CA LYS A 59 7.81 -9.80 -23.93
C LYS A 59 8.71 -8.58 -24.07
N CYS A 60 9.89 -8.58 -23.47
CA CYS A 60 10.76 -7.42 -23.40
C CYS A 60 11.55 -7.24 -24.70
N ILE A 61 11.51 -6.04 -25.27
CA ILE A 61 12.26 -5.66 -26.49
C ILE A 61 13.50 -4.81 -26.18
N ALA A 62 13.91 -4.71 -24.94
CA ALA A 62 15.07 -3.91 -24.50
C ALA A 62 15.04 -2.44 -25.00
N CYS A 63 13.87 -1.79 -24.92
CA CYS A 63 13.68 -0.42 -25.40
C CYS A 63 14.19 0.67 -24.44
N GLU A 64 14.55 0.32 -23.20
CA GLU A 64 15.07 1.20 -22.14
C GLU A 64 14.11 2.35 -21.74
N VAL A 65 12.83 2.28 -22.12
CA VAL A 65 11.83 3.28 -21.71
C VAL A 65 11.66 3.28 -20.21
N CYS A 66 11.63 2.10 -19.57
CA CYS A 66 11.51 1.95 -18.13
C CYS A 66 12.63 2.66 -17.34
N VAL A 67 13.86 2.71 -17.89
CA VAL A 67 15.00 3.44 -17.30
C VAL A 67 14.75 4.94 -17.39
N ARG A 68 14.35 5.45 -18.57
CA ARG A 68 14.17 6.88 -18.83
C ARG A 68 13.01 7.51 -18.06
N VAL A 69 11.92 6.73 -17.85
CA VAL A 69 10.73 7.24 -17.10
C VAL A 69 10.90 7.08 -15.59
N CYS A 70 11.89 6.33 -15.14
CA CYS A 70 12.18 6.19 -13.73
C CYS A 70 12.79 7.48 -13.18
N PRO A 71 12.23 8.09 -12.12
CA PRO A 71 12.73 9.36 -11.58
C PRO A 71 14.16 9.26 -11.01
N ILE A 72 14.63 8.05 -10.73
CA ILE A 72 15.96 7.77 -10.18
C ILE A 72 16.83 6.93 -11.12
N ASN A 73 16.39 6.66 -12.35
CA ASN A 73 17.09 5.83 -13.33
C ASN A 73 17.52 4.45 -12.79
N LEU A 74 16.66 3.84 -11.99
CA LEU A 74 16.99 2.65 -11.20
C LEU A 74 17.09 1.34 -12.01
N PRO A 75 16.16 1.02 -12.95
CA PRO A 75 16.23 -0.24 -13.69
C PRO A 75 17.51 -0.35 -14.53
N VAL A 76 18.20 -1.46 -14.41
CA VAL A 76 19.37 -1.77 -15.24
C VAL A 76 18.95 -2.74 -16.34
N VAL A 77 19.20 -2.37 -17.59
CA VAL A 77 18.82 -3.15 -18.77
C VAL A 77 20.10 -3.48 -19.56
N ASP A 78 20.57 -4.71 -19.48
CA ASP A 78 21.71 -5.18 -20.23
C ASP A 78 21.23 -5.90 -21.49
N TRP A 79 21.67 -5.42 -22.63
CA TRP A 79 21.32 -6.01 -23.94
C TRP A 79 22.51 -6.10 -24.85
N VAL A 80 22.44 -7.02 -25.78
CA VAL A 80 23.46 -7.23 -26.82
C VAL A 80 22.79 -7.13 -28.19
N MET A 81 23.49 -6.52 -29.14
CA MET A 81 23.02 -6.46 -30.52
C MET A 81 23.33 -7.81 -31.21
N ASN A 82 22.29 -8.55 -31.51
CA ASN A 82 22.43 -9.73 -32.38
C ASN A 82 22.65 -9.27 -33.82
N LYS A 83 23.85 -9.51 -34.32
CA LYS A 83 24.30 -9.06 -35.69
C LYS A 83 23.54 -9.77 -36.81
N GLU A 84 23.11 -11.01 -36.59
CA GLU A 84 22.40 -11.80 -37.59
C GLU A 84 20.93 -11.36 -37.71
N ALA A 85 20.27 -11.18 -36.58
CA ALA A 85 18.87 -10.78 -36.57
C ALA A 85 18.63 -9.26 -36.57
N LYS A 86 19.70 -8.45 -36.45
CA LYS A 86 19.65 -6.96 -36.30
C LYS A 86 18.67 -6.50 -35.22
N LYS A 87 18.53 -7.29 -34.17
CA LYS A 87 17.63 -7.01 -33.04
C LYS A 87 18.41 -6.91 -31.74
N LYS A 88 17.93 -6.11 -30.81
CA LYS A 88 18.39 -6.09 -29.42
C LYS A 88 17.92 -7.35 -28.72
N GLU A 89 18.83 -8.07 -28.12
CA GLU A 89 18.57 -9.25 -27.32
C GLU A 89 18.86 -8.91 -25.86
N LEU A 90 17.85 -9.05 -25.01
CA LEU A 90 17.97 -8.77 -23.58
C LEU A 90 18.83 -9.86 -22.94
N ARG A 91 19.87 -9.46 -22.22
CA ARG A 91 20.77 -10.35 -21.49
C ARG A 91 20.42 -10.41 -20.02
N ASN A 92 20.23 -9.26 -19.40
CA ASN A 92 19.85 -9.16 -18.00
C ASN A 92 18.96 -7.95 -17.77
N TYR A 93 18.10 -8.06 -16.77
CA TYR A 93 17.26 -6.99 -16.28
C TYR A 93 17.27 -7.04 -14.76
N SER A 94 17.59 -5.95 -14.09
CA SER A 94 17.62 -5.92 -12.64
C SER A 94 17.01 -4.63 -12.08
N ILE A 95 16.41 -4.76 -10.90
CA ILE A 95 15.84 -3.64 -10.11
C ILE A 95 16.27 -3.81 -8.65
N ASP A 96 16.86 -2.78 -8.08
CA ASP A 96 17.12 -2.71 -6.64
C ASP A 96 15.88 -2.20 -5.90
N PHE A 97 15.15 -3.10 -5.25
CA PHE A 97 13.99 -2.72 -4.44
C PHE A 97 14.35 -1.97 -3.15
N GLY A 98 15.61 -1.97 -2.75
CA GLY A 98 16.10 -1.15 -1.64
C GLY A 98 16.13 0.36 -1.93
N ALA A 99 16.10 0.74 -3.22
CA ALA A 99 16.05 2.12 -3.68
C ALA A 99 14.76 2.47 -4.43
N CYS A 100 13.98 1.47 -4.87
CA CYS A 100 12.76 1.65 -5.64
C CYS A 100 11.67 2.34 -4.81
N ILE A 101 11.04 3.38 -5.37
CA ILE A 101 9.93 4.12 -4.74
C ILE A 101 8.55 3.59 -5.12
N PHE A 102 8.47 2.49 -5.86
CA PHE A 102 7.22 1.85 -6.30
C PHE A 102 6.22 2.81 -6.98
N CYS A 103 6.70 3.78 -7.74
CA CYS A 103 5.86 4.78 -8.40
C CYS A 103 5.01 4.23 -9.55
N GLY A 104 5.40 3.09 -10.13
CA GLY A 104 4.68 2.43 -11.22
C GLY A 104 4.92 2.98 -12.61
N ASN A 105 5.69 4.06 -12.79
CA ASN A 105 5.93 4.67 -14.09
C ASN A 105 6.51 3.68 -15.11
N CYS A 106 7.44 2.82 -14.69
CA CYS A 106 8.03 1.81 -15.57
C CYS A 106 7.00 0.81 -16.11
N VAL A 107 5.95 0.51 -15.35
CA VAL A 107 4.85 -0.37 -15.77
C VAL A 107 3.92 0.37 -16.75
N GLU A 108 3.49 1.57 -16.40
CA GLU A 108 2.56 2.37 -17.22
C GLU A 108 3.12 2.72 -18.60
N TYR A 109 4.40 3.05 -18.67
CA TYR A 109 5.04 3.46 -19.93
C TYR A 109 5.67 2.29 -20.71
N CYS A 110 5.50 1.04 -20.26
CA CYS A 110 6.04 -0.10 -20.97
C CYS A 110 5.25 -0.42 -22.25
N PRO A 111 5.83 -0.30 -23.46
CA PRO A 111 5.08 -0.49 -24.70
C PRO A 111 4.67 -1.94 -24.94
N THR A 112 5.36 -2.90 -24.32
CA THR A 112 5.09 -4.33 -24.48
C THR A 112 4.39 -4.96 -23.30
N ASN A 113 4.06 -4.16 -22.27
CA ASN A 113 3.45 -4.62 -21.01
C ASN A 113 4.22 -5.82 -20.39
N CYS A 114 5.55 -5.81 -20.49
CA CYS A 114 6.38 -6.84 -19.89
C CYS A 114 6.58 -6.66 -18.39
N LEU A 115 6.20 -5.50 -17.84
CA LEU A 115 6.23 -5.16 -16.42
C LEU A 115 4.81 -5.09 -15.88
N SER A 116 4.59 -5.67 -14.71
CA SER A 116 3.32 -5.59 -14.00
C SER A 116 3.54 -5.37 -12.51
N MET A 117 2.59 -4.69 -11.84
CA MET A 117 2.57 -4.56 -10.39
C MET A 117 1.87 -5.77 -9.79
N THR A 118 2.42 -6.28 -8.69
CA THR A 118 1.86 -7.43 -7.98
C THR A 118 1.31 -7.04 -6.61
N GLU A 119 0.65 -7.96 -5.96
CA GLU A 119 0.14 -7.80 -4.59
C GLU A 119 1.22 -8.01 -3.53
N GLU A 120 2.42 -8.48 -3.92
CA GLU A 120 3.48 -8.85 -3.00
C GLU A 120 4.15 -7.60 -2.41
N TYR A 121 4.20 -7.50 -1.09
CA TYR A 121 4.80 -6.38 -0.34
C TYR A 121 5.81 -6.83 0.71
N GLU A 122 5.90 -8.13 0.98
CA GLU A 122 6.79 -8.68 2.00
C GLU A 122 8.21 -8.85 1.43
N LEU A 123 8.92 -7.73 1.30
CA LEU A 123 10.27 -7.66 0.73
C LEU A 123 11.35 -7.39 1.78
N SER A 124 11.00 -7.43 3.07
CA SER A 124 11.96 -7.14 4.14
C SER A 124 13.04 -8.22 4.25
N THR A 125 14.29 -7.81 4.29
CA THR A 125 15.46 -8.68 4.41
C THR A 125 16.49 -8.08 5.35
N PHE A 126 17.38 -8.92 5.91
CA PHE A 126 18.48 -8.43 6.75
C PHE A 126 19.63 -7.83 5.93
N ASP A 127 19.80 -8.26 4.69
CA ASP A 127 20.84 -7.78 3.79
C ASP A 127 20.23 -6.97 2.66
N ARG A 128 20.68 -5.72 2.53
CA ARG A 128 20.24 -4.81 1.46
C ARG A 128 20.55 -5.35 0.06
N HIS A 129 21.66 -6.07 -0.11
CA HIS A 129 22.06 -6.59 -1.41
C HIS A 129 21.11 -7.65 -1.96
N SER A 130 20.40 -8.36 -1.07
CA SER A 130 19.37 -9.32 -1.45
C SER A 130 18.11 -8.69 -2.06
N LEU A 131 17.96 -7.35 -1.95
CA LEU A 131 16.87 -6.60 -2.59
C LEU A 131 17.16 -6.22 -4.05
N ASN A 132 18.37 -6.48 -4.55
CA ASN A 132 18.68 -6.33 -5.96
C ASN A 132 18.21 -7.58 -6.72
N TYR A 133 17.04 -7.48 -7.34
CA TYR A 133 16.41 -8.61 -8.03
C TYR A 133 16.80 -8.66 -9.48
N ASP A 134 17.35 -9.80 -9.89
CA ASP A 134 17.68 -10.13 -11.28
C ASP A 134 16.43 -10.54 -12.07
N ASN A 135 16.58 -10.70 -13.37
CA ASN A 135 15.52 -11.14 -14.27
C ASN A 135 14.83 -12.43 -13.81
N VAL A 136 15.55 -13.39 -13.24
CA VAL A 136 15.01 -14.64 -12.70
C VAL A 136 14.15 -14.40 -11.47
N ALA A 137 14.64 -13.58 -10.54
CA ALA A 137 13.90 -13.24 -9.31
C ALA A 137 12.67 -12.39 -9.62
N LEU A 138 12.75 -11.48 -10.58
CA LEU A 138 11.63 -10.65 -11.03
C LEU A 138 10.58 -11.46 -11.80
N GLY A 139 10.99 -12.49 -12.54
CA GLY A 139 10.10 -13.40 -13.28
C GLY A 139 9.34 -14.39 -12.39
N ARG A 140 9.72 -14.52 -11.13
CA ARG A 140 8.99 -15.38 -10.19
C ARG A 140 7.56 -14.86 -10.00
N LEU A 141 6.59 -15.75 -10.23
CA LEU A 141 5.19 -15.43 -9.98
C LEU A 141 4.98 -15.06 -8.51
N PRO A 142 4.27 -13.97 -8.24
CA PRO A 142 3.97 -13.56 -6.87
C PRO A 142 3.05 -14.57 -6.19
N THR A 143 3.29 -14.79 -4.90
CA THR A 143 2.31 -15.52 -4.07
C THR A 143 1.18 -14.56 -3.73
N SER A 144 -0.01 -14.84 -4.24
CA SER A 144 -1.21 -14.08 -3.85
C SER A 144 -1.63 -14.45 -2.42
N VAL A 145 -2.10 -13.46 -1.66
CA VAL A 145 -2.66 -13.67 -0.31
C VAL A 145 -3.82 -14.69 -0.34
N THR A 146 -4.56 -14.73 -1.45
CA THR A 146 -5.68 -15.68 -1.62
C THR A 146 -5.24 -17.11 -1.90
N SER A 147 -4.02 -17.32 -2.36
CA SER A 147 -3.48 -18.65 -2.70
C SER A 147 -2.73 -19.31 -1.54
N ASP A 148 -2.45 -18.58 -0.46
CA ASP A 148 -1.75 -19.10 0.70
C ASP A 148 -2.76 -19.76 1.67
N PRO A 149 -2.77 -21.11 1.80
CA PRO A 149 -3.71 -21.82 2.67
C PRO A 149 -3.44 -21.57 4.18
N SER A 150 -2.27 -21.07 4.54
CA SER A 150 -1.89 -20.78 5.92
C SER A 150 -2.41 -19.44 6.44
N VAL A 151 -2.89 -18.58 5.53
CA VAL A 151 -3.30 -17.21 5.84
C VAL A 151 -4.80 -17.03 5.60
N ARG A 152 -5.47 -16.46 6.59
CA ARG A 152 -6.87 -16.04 6.44
C ARG A 152 -6.95 -14.74 5.67
N ALA A 153 -7.45 -14.82 4.43
CA ALA A 153 -7.66 -13.65 3.59
C ALA A 153 -8.89 -12.85 4.05
N MET A 154 -8.71 -11.57 4.35
CA MET A 154 -9.78 -10.70 4.85
C MET A 154 -10.18 -9.65 3.80
N ARG A 155 -11.34 -9.86 3.16
CA ARG A 155 -11.95 -8.88 2.25
C ARG A 155 -12.80 -7.83 2.97
N GLU A 156 -13.44 -8.22 4.07
CA GLU A 156 -14.46 -7.39 4.75
C GLU A 156 -13.89 -6.20 5.51
N LEU A 157 -12.59 -6.16 5.79
CA LEU A 157 -11.97 -5.02 6.49
C LEU A 157 -11.95 -3.73 5.66
N ALA A 158 -12.04 -3.82 4.34
CA ALA A 158 -12.19 -2.64 3.49
C ALA A 158 -13.44 -1.82 3.85
N TYR A 159 -14.52 -2.48 4.28
CA TYR A 159 -15.73 -1.81 4.73
C TYR A 159 -15.56 -1.15 6.11
N LEU A 160 -14.80 -1.78 7.01
CA LEU A 160 -14.49 -1.23 8.32
C LEU A 160 -13.49 -0.06 8.24
N CYS A 161 -12.56 -0.08 7.28
CA CYS A 161 -11.69 1.07 6.98
C CYS A 161 -12.49 2.28 6.52
N LEU A 162 -13.55 2.11 5.75
CA LEU A 162 -14.43 3.21 5.35
C LEU A 162 -15.19 3.82 6.53
N LEU A 163 -15.50 3.03 7.56
CA LEU A 163 -16.05 3.54 8.81
C LEU A 163 -15.02 4.30 9.65
N TYR A 164 -13.74 3.92 9.55
CA TYR A 164 -12.64 4.60 10.24
C TYR A 164 -12.24 5.92 9.55
N THR A 165 -12.47 6.03 8.24
CA THR A 165 -12.26 7.26 7.46
C THR A 165 -13.48 8.19 7.47
N SER A 166 -14.47 7.94 8.33
CA SER A 166 -15.52 8.95 8.55
C SER A 166 -14.83 10.24 9.02
N PRO A 167 -15.10 11.38 8.35
CA PRO A 167 -14.35 12.61 8.58
C PRO A 167 -14.38 12.98 10.05
N SER A 168 -13.20 13.24 10.60
CA SER A 168 -13.10 13.68 12.00
C SER A 168 -13.88 15.00 12.19
N PRO A 169 -14.29 15.35 13.40
CA PRO A 169 -14.90 16.64 13.66
C PRO A 169 -14.05 17.82 13.18
N ARG A 170 -12.74 17.63 13.05
CA ARG A 170 -11.81 18.62 12.52
C ARG A 170 -11.98 18.78 11.00
N ASP A 171 -12.15 17.68 10.26
CA ASP A 171 -12.36 17.70 8.81
C ASP A 171 -13.69 18.33 8.43
N LYS A 172 -14.72 18.14 9.27
CA LYS A 172 -16.01 18.83 9.12
C LYS A 172 -15.91 20.35 9.27
N ARG A 173 -14.92 20.87 9.98
CA ARG A 173 -14.67 22.32 10.07
C ARG A 173 -14.03 22.87 8.81
N GLN A 174 -13.15 22.12 8.15
CA GLN A 174 -12.53 22.55 6.90
C GLN A 174 -13.53 22.59 5.73
N SER A 175 -14.52 21.69 5.72
CA SER A 175 -15.58 21.71 4.71
C SER A 175 -16.57 22.88 4.84
N ARG A 176 -16.45 23.70 5.89
CA ARG A 176 -17.25 24.93 6.08
C ARG A 176 -16.57 26.21 5.65
N MET A 177 -15.40 26.15 5.01
CA MET A 177 -14.88 27.33 4.34
C MET A 177 -15.79 27.67 3.17
N PRO A 178 -16.43 28.87 3.14
CA PRO A 178 -17.21 29.28 1.98
C PRO A 178 -16.24 29.32 0.80
N SER A 179 -16.59 28.61 -0.27
CA SER A 179 -15.96 28.83 -1.56
C SER A 179 -16.17 30.31 -1.86
N SER A 180 -15.14 31.11 -1.66
CA SER A 180 -15.12 32.49 -2.14
C SER A 180 -15.29 32.45 -3.64
N ALA A 181 -16.40 32.98 -4.09
CA ALA A 181 -16.72 33.23 -5.47
C ALA A 181 -15.62 34.04 -6.17
#